data_e26c57c90e8ae7403cb6857d49762d27
#
_entry.id   e26c57c90e8ae7403cb6857d49762d27
#
_cell.length_a   1.000
_cell.length_b   1.000
_cell.length_c   1.000
_cell.angle_alpha   90.00
_cell.angle_beta   90.00
_cell.angle_gamma   90.00
#
_symmetry.space_group_name_H-M   'P 1'
#
loop_
_entity.id
_entity.type
_entity.pdbx_description
1 polymer ?
#
loop_
_entity_poly.entity_id
_entity_poly.type
_entity_poly.pdbx_seq_one_letter_code
_entity_poly.pdbx_strand_id
1 'polypeptide(L)'
;MEALGMVECMGLVAMIEAADAMVKAANVRLVGYEKVDAGLVTAIVRGEVGAVKAAVDAGAAAARRVGTVTAVHVIPSPHSEVADGIPVIDTGDTNRKKISGSVPE
;
A
#
# COMPACT_ATOMS: atom_id res chain seq x y z
N MET A 1 7.24 4.84 15.43
CA MET A 1 6.45 5.14 14.23
C MET A 1 6.33 3.91 13.34
N GLU A 2 5.16 3.69 12.80
CA GLU A 2 4.95 2.53 11.94
C GLU A 2 5.68 2.68 10.61
N ALA A 3 6.12 1.55 10.08
CA ALA A 3 6.69 1.50 8.75
C ALA A 3 5.60 1.59 7.69
N LEU A 4 5.99 1.99 6.49
CA LEU A 4 5.14 1.97 5.31
C LEU A 4 5.66 0.93 4.33
N GLY A 5 4.74 0.19 3.74
CA GLY A 5 5.07 -0.73 2.66
C GLY A 5 4.20 -0.47 1.45
N MET A 6 4.78 -0.59 0.28
CA MET A 6 4.08 -0.28 -0.97
C MET A 6 4.39 -1.32 -2.02
N VAL A 7 3.35 -1.71 -2.77
CA VAL A 7 3.50 -2.58 -3.94
C VAL A 7 2.76 -1.92 -5.08
N GLU A 8 3.50 -1.52 -6.10
CA GLU A 8 2.94 -0.90 -7.30
C GLU A 8 2.81 -1.92 -8.41
N CYS A 9 1.64 -1.98 -9.00
CA CYS A 9 1.31 -2.97 -10.01
C CYS A 9 0.70 -2.31 -11.23
N MET A 10 0.76 -3.01 -12.34
CA MET A 10 0.02 -2.65 -13.53
C MET A 10 -1.36 -3.29 -13.43
N GLY A 11 -2.38 -2.45 -13.31
CA GLY A 11 -3.76 -2.91 -13.30
C GLY A 11 -4.31 -3.26 -11.94
N LEU A 12 -5.63 -3.18 -11.83
CA LEU A 12 -6.33 -3.34 -10.57
C LEU A 12 -6.27 -4.77 -10.03
N VAL A 13 -6.33 -5.75 -10.91
CA VAL A 13 -6.36 -7.15 -10.47
C VAL A 13 -5.09 -7.52 -9.72
N ALA A 14 -3.93 -7.14 -10.25
CA ALA A 14 -2.67 -7.41 -9.57
C ALA A 14 -2.59 -6.67 -8.23
N MET A 15 -3.09 -5.45 -8.18
CA MET A 15 -3.07 -4.67 -6.94
C MET A 15 -3.96 -5.31 -5.87
N ILE A 16 -5.13 -5.80 -6.25
CA ILE A 16 -6.03 -6.47 -5.30
C ILE A 16 -5.39 -7.74 -4.78
N GLU A 17 -4.73 -8.51 -5.64
CA GLU A 17 -4.01 -9.69 -5.20
C GLU A 17 -2.89 -9.34 -4.24
N ALA A 18 -2.15 -8.27 -4.53
CA ALA A 18 -1.10 -7.80 -3.62
C ALA A 18 -1.69 -7.42 -2.27
N ALA A 19 -2.74 -6.61 -2.28
CA ALA A 19 -3.36 -6.12 -1.03
C ALA A 19 -3.87 -7.27 -0.18
N ASP A 20 -4.56 -8.22 -0.80
CA ASP A 20 -5.09 -9.38 -0.08
C ASP A 20 -3.95 -10.21 0.54
N ALA A 21 -2.92 -10.50 -0.25
CA ALA A 21 -1.80 -11.28 0.25
C ALA A 21 -1.06 -10.58 1.38
N MET A 22 -0.91 -9.26 1.29
CA MET A 22 -0.23 -8.49 2.33
C MET A 22 -0.93 -8.60 3.68
N VAL A 23 -2.24 -8.39 3.69
CA VAL A 23 -2.96 -8.40 4.97
C VAL A 23 -3.14 -9.80 5.52
N LYS A 24 -3.05 -10.83 4.68
CA LYS A 24 -3.08 -12.22 5.13
C LYS A 24 -1.74 -12.71 5.64
N ALA A 25 -0.64 -12.17 5.13
CA ALA A 25 0.69 -12.68 5.42
C ALA A 25 1.25 -12.17 6.75
N ALA A 26 0.85 -11.00 7.20
CA ALA A 26 1.44 -10.39 8.38
C ALA A 26 0.47 -9.42 9.02
N ASN A 27 0.78 -9.02 10.24
CA ASN A 27 -0.06 -8.10 10.99
C ASN A 27 0.21 -6.66 10.52
N VAL A 28 -0.39 -6.33 9.40
CA VAL A 28 -0.31 -4.99 8.81
C VAL A 28 -1.71 -4.48 8.52
N ARG A 29 -1.82 -3.17 8.40
CA ARG A 29 -3.08 -2.51 8.07
C ARG A 29 -3.00 -1.95 6.65
N LEU A 30 -3.96 -2.30 5.82
CA LEU A 30 -4.08 -1.69 4.50
C LEU A 30 -4.63 -0.28 4.70
N VAL A 31 -3.84 0.71 4.33
CA VAL A 31 -4.22 2.11 4.58
C VAL A 31 -4.77 2.79 3.34
N GLY A 32 -4.65 2.15 2.20
CA GLY A 32 -5.23 2.70 0.99
C GLY A 32 -4.53 2.21 -0.25
N TYR A 33 -4.97 2.75 -1.36
CA TYR A 33 -4.31 2.53 -2.62
C TYR A 33 -4.33 3.84 -3.40
N GLU A 34 -3.43 3.93 -4.36
CA GLU A 34 -3.34 5.11 -5.21
C GLU A 34 -3.29 4.68 -6.66
N LYS A 35 -4.09 5.35 -7.47
CA LYS A 35 -4.08 5.16 -8.92
C LYS A 35 -3.29 6.30 -9.54
N VAL A 36 -2.42 5.95 -10.43
CA VAL A 36 -1.72 6.95 -11.23
C VAL A 36 -1.99 6.67 -12.70
N ASP A 37 -1.57 7.59 -13.55
CA ASP A 37 -1.79 7.44 -14.98
C ASP A 37 -1.11 6.18 -15.50
N ALA A 38 -1.52 5.73 -16.67
CA ALA A 38 -0.96 4.59 -17.38
C ALA A 38 -1.25 3.24 -16.73
N GLY A 39 -2.31 3.18 -15.91
CA GLY A 39 -2.75 1.91 -15.34
C GLY A 39 -1.99 1.45 -14.11
N LEU A 40 -1.09 2.27 -13.58
CA LEU A 40 -0.36 1.92 -12.37
C LEU A 40 -1.23 2.12 -11.14
N VAL A 41 -1.20 1.15 -10.24
CA VAL A 41 -1.97 1.18 -9.00
C VAL A 41 -1.07 0.68 -7.87
N THR A 42 -1.07 1.39 -6.75
CA THR A 42 -0.21 1.08 -5.62
C THR A 42 -1.04 0.74 -4.40
N ALA A 43 -0.75 -0.40 -3.77
CA ALA A 43 -1.33 -0.77 -2.48
C ALA A 43 -0.35 -0.36 -1.38
N ILE A 44 -0.88 0.23 -0.30
CA ILE A 44 -0.07 0.78 0.78
C ILE A 44 -0.50 0.17 2.10
N VAL A 45 0.47 -0.35 2.85
CA VAL A 45 0.22 -0.92 4.18
C VAL A 45 1.09 -0.22 5.23
N ARG A 46 0.63 -0.30 6.47
CA ARG A 46 1.38 0.19 7.63
C ARG A 46 1.44 -0.88 8.70
N GLY A 47 2.48 -0.83 9.48
CA GLY A 47 2.66 -1.73 10.60
C GLY A 47 4.08 -1.70 11.12
N GLU A 48 4.41 -2.67 11.97
CA GLU A 48 5.75 -2.85 12.48
C GLU A 48 6.66 -3.25 11.30
N VAL A 49 7.91 -2.82 11.31
CA VAL A 49 8.78 -2.92 10.14
C VAL A 49 8.98 -4.35 9.64
N GLY A 50 9.13 -5.31 10.56
CA GLY A 50 9.29 -6.71 10.15
C GLY A 50 8.04 -7.27 9.50
N ALA A 51 6.88 -6.92 10.04
CA ALA A 51 5.60 -7.32 9.45
C ALA A 51 5.39 -6.68 8.09
N VAL A 52 5.75 -5.42 7.95
CA VAL A 52 5.62 -4.72 6.66
C VAL A 52 6.52 -5.35 5.60
N LYS A 53 7.76 -5.71 5.97
CA LYS A 53 8.67 -6.38 5.02
C LYS A 53 8.10 -7.71 4.57
N ALA A 54 7.60 -8.52 5.50
CA ALA A 54 6.99 -9.80 5.17
C ALA A 54 5.76 -9.63 4.29
N ALA A 55 4.93 -8.63 4.61
CA ALA A 55 3.73 -8.35 3.83
C ALA A 55 4.08 -7.95 2.40
N VAL A 56 5.04 -7.06 2.23
CA VAL A 56 5.43 -6.57 0.90
C VAL A 56 5.97 -7.73 0.06
N ASP A 57 6.81 -8.60 0.64
CA ASP A 57 7.32 -9.77 -0.07
C ASP A 57 6.18 -10.68 -0.55
N ALA A 58 5.23 -10.96 0.33
CA ALA A 58 4.10 -11.82 -0.01
C ALA A 58 3.21 -11.16 -1.06
N GLY A 59 2.96 -9.87 -0.92
CA GLY A 59 2.13 -9.12 -1.86
C GLY A 59 2.73 -9.08 -3.25
N ALA A 60 4.01 -8.80 -3.33
CA ALA A 60 4.70 -8.75 -4.61
C ALA A 60 4.68 -10.12 -5.29
N ALA A 61 4.92 -11.19 -4.54
CA ALA A 61 4.90 -12.54 -5.10
C ALA A 61 3.51 -12.90 -5.64
N ALA A 62 2.46 -12.57 -4.87
CA ALA A 62 1.10 -12.85 -5.30
C ALA A 62 0.73 -12.07 -6.55
N ALA A 63 1.07 -10.79 -6.58
CA ALA A 63 0.76 -9.95 -7.73
C ALA A 63 1.47 -10.40 -9.00
N ARG A 64 2.71 -10.87 -8.87
CA ARG A 64 3.48 -11.34 -10.03
C ARG A 64 2.87 -12.57 -10.68
N ARG A 65 2.09 -13.34 -9.95
CA ARG A 65 1.42 -14.51 -10.53
C ARG A 65 0.27 -14.14 -11.46
N VAL A 66 -0.29 -12.95 -11.31
CA VAL A 66 -1.46 -12.53 -12.09
C VAL A 66 -1.23 -11.29 -12.92
N GLY A 67 -0.09 -10.63 -12.75
CA GLY A 67 0.18 -9.41 -13.49
C GLY A 67 1.61 -8.95 -13.30
N THR A 68 1.84 -7.67 -13.51
CA THR A 68 3.17 -7.07 -13.45
C THR A 68 3.32 -6.21 -12.21
N VAL A 69 4.38 -6.46 -11.44
CA VAL A 69 4.79 -5.59 -10.33
C VAL A 69 5.88 -4.67 -10.85
N THR A 70 5.64 -3.38 -10.75
CA THR A 70 6.57 -2.38 -11.28
C THR A 70 7.51 -1.82 -10.22
N ALA A 71 7.08 -1.83 -8.96
CA ALA A 71 7.93 -1.33 -7.88
C ALA A 71 7.45 -1.86 -6.54
N VAL A 72 8.38 -2.06 -5.63
CA VAL A 72 8.09 -2.36 -4.23
C VAL A 72 8.99 -1.48 -3.37
N HIS A 73 8.48 -1.07 -2.22
CA HIS A 73 9.27 -0.22 -1.35
C HIS A 73 8.83 -0.36 0.11
N VAL A 74 9.79 -0.29 1.01
CA VAL A 74 9.53 -0.25 2.46
C VAL A 74 10.24 0.96 3.01
N ILE A 75 9.50 1.79 3.74
CA ILE A 75 10.06 2.92 4.47
C ILE A 75 9.95 2.58 5.94
N PRO A 76 11.07 2.21 6.60
CA PRO A 76 11.00 1.69 7.97
C PRO A 76 10.48 2.70 8.99
N SER A 77 10.77 3.97 8.80
CA SER A 77 10.36 5.01 9.75
C SER A 77 10.16 6.31 8.99
N PRO A 78 9.00 6.47 8.33
CA PRO A 78 8.76 7.69 7.57
C PRO A 78 8.66 8.90 8.49
N HIS A 79 9.20 10.01 8.02
CA HIS A 79 9.08 11.28 8.74
C HIS A 79 7.60 11.63 8.88
N SER A 80 7.23 12.24 10.01
CA SER A 80 5.83 12.57 10.26
C SER A 80 5.23 13.46 9.17
N GLU A 81 6.03 14.39 8.63
CA GLU A 81 5.53 15.23 7.53
C GLU A 81 5.18 14.42 6.29
N VAL A 82 5.93 13.34 6.04
CA VAL A 82 5.64 12.46 4.90
C VAL A 82 4.34 11.71 5.17
N ALA A 83 4.22 11.11 6.35
CA ALA A 83 3.03 10.35 6.71
C ALA A 83 1.77 11.21 6.69
N ASP A 84 1.88 12.43 7.18
CA ASP A 84 0.74 13.34 7.26
C ASP A 84 0.43 14.01 5.92
N GLY A 85 1.44 14.17 5.08
CA GLY A 85 1.31 14.89 3.83
C GLY A 85 0.84 14.07 2.64
N ILE A 86 0.89 12.74 2.74
CA ILE A 86 0.44 11.88 1.64
C ILE A 86 -1.04 11.60 1.80
N PRO A 87 -1.87 11.99 0.83
CA PRO A 87 -3.33 11.92 0.98
C PRO A 87 -3.89 10.52 1.21
N VAL A 88 -3.20 9.49 0.71
CA VAL A 88 -3.70 8.12 0.80
C VAL A 88 -3.36 7.43 2.10
N ILE A 89 -2.50 8.02 2.93
CA ILE A 89 -2.07 7.37 4.16
C ILE A 89 -3.05 7.69 5.28
N ASP A 90 -3.56 6.63 5.87
CA ASP A 90 -4.46 6.74 7.01
C ASP A 90 -3.62 7.05 8.27
N THR A 91 -3.79 8.24 8.79
CA THR A 91 -3.07 8.68 9.99
C THR A 91 -3.85 8.36 11.28
N GLY A 92 -5.00 7.71 11.13
CA GLY A 92 -5.85 7.43 12.27
C GLY A 92 -6.90 8.50 12.56
N ASP A 93 -6.95 9.52 11.74
CA ASP A 93 -7.93 10.58 11.88
C ASP A 93 -9.23 10.16 11.18
N THR A 94 -10.25 9.88 11.95
CA THR A 94 -11.53 9.43 11.43
C THR A 94 -12.27 10.51 10.66
N ASN A 95 -11.84 11.75 10.75
CA ASN A 95 -12.44 12.84 9.99
C ASN A 95 -11.78 13.03 8.63
N ARG A 96 -10.80 12.21 8.32
CA ARG A 96 -10.09 12.34 7.07
C ARG A 96 -11.01 12.17 5.89
N LYS A 97 -10.85 13.04 4.92
CA LYS A 97 -11.63 12.98 3.70
C LYS A 97 -11.25 11.77 2.88
N LYS A 98 -12.09 11.43 1.93
CA LYS A 98 -11.76 10.37 0.99
C LYS A 98 -10.48 10.70 0.25
N ILE A 99 -9.80 9.64 -0.13
CA ILE A 99 -8.56 9.76 -0.87
C ILE A 99 -8.87 10.29 -2.25
N SER A 100 -8.20 11.38 -2.59
CA SER A 100 -8.41 12.04 -3.87
C SER A 100 -7.99 11.14 -5.03
N GLY A 101 -8.85 11.00 -6.01
CA GLY A 101 -8.55 10.25 -7.21
C GLY A 101 -8.56 8.74 -7.04
N SER A 102 -8.65 8.25 -5.82
CA SER A 102 -8.60 6.82 -5.54
C SER A 102 -9.97 6.25 -5.25
N VAL A 103 -10.78 7.00 -4.53
CA VAL A 103 -12.09 6.56 -4.10
C VAL A 103 -13.10 7.59 -4.55
N PRO A 104 -13.99 7.22 -5.47
CA PRO A 104 -15.03 8.14 -5.92
C PRO A 104 -15.94 8.52 -4.75
N GLU A 105 -16.44 9.69 -4.79
CA GLU A 105 -17.41 10.16 -3.80
C GLU A 105 -18.73 9.45 -3.91
#